data_e2346d89d13b3a7bbac06f1a08e4e26f
#
_entry.id   e2346d89d13b3a7bbac06f1a08e4e26f
#
_cell.length_a   1.000
_cell.length_b   1.000
_cell.length_c   1.000
_cell.angle_alpha   90.00
_cell.angle_beta   90.00
_cell.angle_gamma   90.00
#
_symmetry.space_group_name_H-M   'P 1'
#
loop_
_entity.id
_entity.type
_entity.pdbx_description
1 polymer ?
#
loop_
_entity_poly.entity_id
_entity_poly.type
_entity_poly.pdbx_seq_one_letter_code
_entity_poly.pdbx_strand_id
1 'polypeptide(L)' 'MFVIVKYVKTHNSRILPVIMLDSQGEVLEFDNKDKAQEMVNIFNANTDSGHKYEVKGV' A
#
# COMPACT_ATOMS: atom_id res chain seq x y z
N MET A 1 -13.05 5.10 -5.88
CA MET A 1 -12.06 4.01 -5.91
C MET A 1 -11.02 4.20 -4.83
N PHE A 2 -10.40 3.13 -4.40
CA PHE A 2 -9.37 3.18 -3.35
C PHE A 2 -8.14 2.45 -3.83
N VAL A 3 -6.98 3.01 -3.49
CA VAL A 3 -5.69 2.40 -3.82
C VAL A 3 -4.89 2.21 -2.55
N ILE A 4 -3.85 1.40 -2.62
CA ILE A 4 -2.97 1.16 -1.49
C ILE A 4 -1.63 1.83 -1.76
N VAL A 5 -1.17 2.62 -0.81
CA VAL A 5 0.12 3.29 -0.88
C VAL A 5 1.06 2.63 0.12
N LYS A 6 2.23 2.25 -0.36
CA LYS A 6 3.30 1.71 0.47
C LYS A 6 4.31 2.83 0.73
N TYR A 7 4.65 3.05 1.99
CA TYR A 7 5.67 4.04 2.34
C TYR A 7 7.00 3.33 2.50
N VAL A 8 7.94 3.69 1.65
CA VAL A 8 9.27 3.07 1.62
C VAL A 8 10.28 4.04 2.18
N LYS A 9 11.07 3.59 3.15
CA LYS A 9 12.14 4.40 3.71
C LYS A 9 13.42 4.17 2.90
N THR A 10 13.97 5.24 2.35
CA THR A 10 15.23 5.17 1.61
C THR A 10 16.41 5.19 2.59
N HIS A 11 17.60 4.86 2.07
CA HIS A 11 18.80 4.93 2.90
C HIS A 11 19.21 6.36 3.27
N ASN A 12 18.60 7.38 2.65
CA ASN A 12 18.77 8.78 3.04
C ASN A 12 17.76 9.22 4.09
N SER A 13 17.05 8.29 4.71
CA SER A 13 16.02 8.54 5.72
C SER A 13 14.80 9.29 5.18
N ARG A 14 14.61 9.29 3.87
CA ARG A 14 13.41 9.84 3.25
C ARG A 14 12.33 8.76 3.17
N ILE A 15 11.09 9.19 3.28
CA ILE A 15 9.95 8.30 3.13
C ILE A 15 9.27 8.64 1.81
N LEU A 16 9.19 7.65 0.91
CA LEU A 16 8.60 7.82 -0.40
C LEU A 16 7.31 7.01 -0.51
N PRO A 17 6.22 7.64 -0.97
CA PRO A 17 4.99 6.92 -1.23
C PRO A 17 5.08 6.18 -2.56
N VAL A 18 4.68 4.92 -2.55
CA VAL A 18 4.67 4.08 -3.75
C VAL A 18 3.30 3.45 -3.88
N ILE A 19 2.64 3.67 -5.02
CA ILE A 19 1.36 3.05 -5.31
C ILE A 19 1.57 1.56 -5.58
N MET A 20 0.74 0.73 -4.96
CA MET A 20 0.80 -0.72 -5.16
C MET A 20 0.21 -1.08 -6.52
N LEU A 21 0.91 -1.96 -7.23
CA LEU A 21 0.47 -2.47 -8.52
C LEU A 21 0.06 -3.94 -8.37
N ASP A 22 -0.82 -4.38 -9.27
CA ASP A 22 -1.20 -5.79 -9.34
C ASP A 22 -0.13 -6.59 -10.08
N SER A 23 -0.38 -7.89 -10.27
CA SER A 23 0.59 -8.77 -10.91
C SER A 23 0.79 -8.46 -12.39
N GLN A 24 -0.08 -7.64 -12.98
CA GLN A 24 0.00 -7.25 -14.39
C GLN A 24 0.60 -5.86 -14.57
N GLY A 25 1.05 -5.23 -13.49
CA GLY A 25 1.67 -3.92 -13.53
C GLY A 25 0.68 -2.77 -13.56
N GLU A 26 -0.59 -3.02 -13.31
CA GLU A 26 -1.61 -1.99 -13.22
C GLU A 26 -1.88 -1.62 -11.78
N VAL A 27 -2.38 -0.39 -11.55
CA VAL A 27 -2.69 0.08 -10.21
C VAL A 27 -3.74 -0.83 -9.58
N LEU A 28 -3.44 -1.31 -8.37
CA LEU A 28 -4.36 -2.15 -7.61
C LEU A 28 -5.46 -1.28 -7.02
N GLU A 29 -6.67 -1.41 -7.56
CA GLU A 29 -7.81 -0.60 -7.16
C GLU A 29 -8.89 -1.43 -6.48
N PHE A 30 -9.57 -0.81 -5.54
CA PHE A 30 -10.70 -1.41 -4.83
C PHE A 30 -11.90 -0.48 -4.92
N ASP A 31 -13.06 -1.04 -5.12
CA ASP A 31 -14.31 -0.27 -5.14
C ASP A 31 -14.89 -0.10 -3.74
N ASN A 32 -14.32 -0.76 -2.74
CA ASN A 32 -14.80 -0.78 -1.37
C ASN A 32 -13.62 -0.52 -0.43
N LYS A 33 -13.78 0.49 0.44
CA LYS A 33 -12.72 0.86 1.38
C LYS A 33 -12.40 -0.27 2.35
N ASP A 34 -13.40 -1.03 2.78
CA ASP A 34 -13.20 -2.10 3.75
C ASP A 34 -12.33 -3.21 3.16
N LYS A 35 -12.51 -3.53 1.89
CA LYS A 35 -11.66 -4.51 1.20
C LYS A 35 -10.23 -4.03 1.09
N ALA A 36 -10.02 -2.76 0.75
CA ALA A 36 -8.70 -2.18 0.69
C ALA A 36 -8.02 -2.18 2.05
N GLN A 37 -8.76 -1.81 3.10
CA GLN A 37 -8.24 -1.78 4.46
C GLN A 37 -7.87 -3.19 4.94
N GLU A 38 -8.67 -4.18 4.58
CA GLU A 38 -8.40 -5.57 4.92
C GLU A 38 -7.07 -6.03 4.31
N MET A 39 -6.84 -5.67 3.05
CA MET A 39 -5.58 -5.99 2.38
C MET A 39 -4.40 -5.28 3.03
N VAL A 40 -4.58 -4.02 3.41
CA VAL A 40 -3.54 -3.25 4.12
C VAL A 40 -3.21 -3.91 5.45
N ASN A 41 -4.23 -4.40 6.17
CA ASN A 41 -4.01 -5.07 7.45
C ASN A 41 -3.16 -6.33 7.27
N ILE A 42 -3.42 -7.10 6.20
CA ILE A 42 -2.65 -8.29 5.87
C ILE A 42 -1.20 -7.91 5.55
N PHE A 43 -1.00 -6.89 4.73
CA PHE A 43 0.35 -6.44 4.38
C PHE A 43 1.12 -5.98 5.60
N ASN A 44 0.49 -5.18 6.47
CA ASN A 44 1.15 -4.67 7.67
C ASN A 44 1.49 -5.80 8.66
N ALA A 45 0.65 -6.82 8.74
CA ALA A 45 0.89 -7.95 9.63
C ALA A 45 2.04 -8.84 9.16
N ASN A 46 2.28 -8.88 7.85
CA ASN A 46 3.26 -9.79 7.25
C ASN A 46 4.56 -9.12 6.84
N THR A 47 4.74 -7.84 7.15
CA THR A 47 5.96 -7.15 6.76
C THR A 47 6.98 -7.17 7.89
N ASP A 48 8.20 -7.59 7.56
CA ASP A 48 9.34 -7.54 8.48
C ASP A 48 10.27 -6.38 8.16
N SER A 49 9.98 -5.64 7.09
CA SER A 49 10.86 -4.58 6.61
C SER A 49 10.55 -3.22 7.23
N GLY A 50 9.50 -3.13 8.04
CA GLY A 50 9.09 -1.88 8.65
C GLY A 50 8.34 -0.94 7.72
N HIS A 51 8.00 -1.40 6.53
CA HIS A 51 7.20 -0.60 5.59
C HIS A 51 5.78 -0.45 6.11
N LYS A 52 5.17 0.68 5.84
CA LYS A 52 3.78 0.94 6.21
C LYS A 52 2.93 1.02 4.95
N TYR A 53 1.71 0.53 5.08
CA TYR A 53 0.74 0.56 3.98
C TYR A 53 -0.48 1.36 4.43
N GLU A 54 -1.09 2.08 3.50
CA GLU A 54 -2.22 2.94 3.81
C GLU A 54 -3.20 2.94 2.64
N VAL A 55 -4.49 3.04 2.96
CA VAL A 55 -5.55 3.18 1.95
C VAL A 55 -5.70 4.65 1.59
N LYS A 56 -5.78 4.94 0.31
CA LYS A 56 -6.05 6.28 -0.20
C LYS A 56 -7.28 6.27 -1.10
N GLY A 57 -8.17 7.22 -0.90
CA GLY A 57 -9.29 7.44 -1.80
C GLY A 57 -8.85 8.24 -3.01
N VAL A 58 -9.33 7.80 -4.16
CA VAL A 58 -9.06 8.50 -5.44
C VAL A 58 -10.34 8.67 -6.23
#